data_d4d3b656f58b14079c5a9b123f8ed277
#
_entry.id   d4d3b656f58b14079c5a9b123f8ed277
#
_cell.length_a   1.000
_cell.length_b   1.000
_cell.length_c   1.000
_cell.angle_alpha   90.00
_cell.angle_beta   90.00
_cell.angle_gamma   90.00
#
_symmetry.space_group_name_H-M   'P 1'
#
loop_
_entity.id
_entity.type
_entity.pdbx_description
1 polymer ?
#
loop_
_entity_poly.entity_id
_entity_poly.type
_entity_poly.pdbx_seq_one_letter_code
_entity_poly.pdbx_strand_id
1 'polypeptide(L)'
;MIDPARFPDLLEEVGALAHQAGDAILDTVSSLGEVEEKEDGSPVTRADRAANDVLVEGLEALDPSLPIISEEGDLDESVRNSGAAFWLVDPLDGTKEFIAGRPEYTVNVALVEDATPVLGVIQVPVSRRLY
;
A
#
# COMPACT_ATOMS: atom_id res chain seq x y z
N MET A 1 19.28 -10.15 -6.64
CA MET A 1 18.79 -9.18 -7.65
C MET A 1 17.58 -9.77 -8.38
N ILE A 2 16.55 -8.96 -8.51
CA ILE A 2 15.36 -9.41 -9.23
C ILE A 2 15.61 -9.26 -10.73
N ASP A 3 15.28 -10.31 -11.48
CA ASP A 3 15.44 -10.29 -12.93
C ASP A 3 14.52 -9.21 -13.52
N PRO A 4 15.08 -8.21 -14.25
CA PRO A 4 14.26 -7.18 -14.89
C PRO A 4 13.18 -7.71 -15.82
N ALA A 5 13.31 -8.91 -16.34
CA ALA A 5 12.30 -9.52 -17.19
C ALA A 5 10.99 -9.77 -16.42
N ARG A 6 11.04 -9.81 -15.11
CA ARG A 6 9.84 -9.96 -14.25
C ARG A 6 9.08 -8.66 -14.02
N PHE A 7 9.68 -7.52 -14.30
CA PHE A 7 9.07 -6.22 -13.96
C PHE A 7 7.71 -6.00 -14.61
N PRO A 8 7.48 -6.32 -15.89
CA PRO A 8 6.15 -6.13 -16.48
C PRO A 8 5.05 -6.90 -15.75
N ASP A 9 5.31 -8.16 -15.40
CA ASP A 9 4.34 -8.98 -14.68
C ASP A 9 4.14 -8.49 -13.25
N LEU A 10 5.22 -8.10 -12.58
CA LEU A 10 5.13 -7.52 -11.24
C LEU A 10 4.33 -6.24 -11.24
N LEU A 11 4.54 -5.37 -12.22
CA LEU A 11 3.77 -4.13 -12.34
C LEU A 11 2.28 -4.41 -12.47
N GLU A 12 1.91 -5.37 -13.29
CA GLU A 12 0.51 -5.73 -13.48
C GLU A 12 -0.10 -6.26 -12.19
N GLU A 13 0.59 -7.17 -11.51
CA GLU A 13 0.09 -7.78 -10.30
C GLU A 13 0.04 -6.79 -9.13
N VAL A 14 1.06 -5.96 -8.98
CA VAL A 14 1.09 -4.93 -7.93
C VAL A 14 0.05 -3.85 -8.22
N GLY A 15 -0.14 -3.49 -9.48
CA GLY A 15 -1.19 -2.56 -9.88
C GLY A 15 -2.57 -3.07 -9.49
N ALA A 16 -2.83 -4.36 -9.70
CA ALA A 16 -4.10 -4.97 -9.29
C ALA A 16 -4.27 -4.93 -7.77
N LEU A 17 -3.21 -5.22 -7.01
CA LEU A 17 -3.25 -5.13 -5.55
C LEU A 17 -3.52 -3.70 -5.08
N ALA A 18 -2.90 -2.72 -5.73
CA ALA A 18 -3.11 -1.32 -5.39
C ALA A 18 -4.57 -0.91 -5.63
N HIS A 19 -5.19 -1.38 -6.69
CA HIS A 19 -6.61 -1.16 -6.94
C HIS A 19 -7.48 -1.81 -5.85
N GLN A 20 -7.16 -3.03 -5.46
CA GLN A 20 -7.88 -3.72 -4.38
C GLN A 20 -7.75 -2.96 -3.06
N ALA A 21 -6.55 -2.46 -2.75
CA ALA A 21 -6.33 -1.66 -1.56
C ALA A 21 -7.14 -0.36 -1.62
N GLY A 22 -7.17 0.30 -2.77
CA GLY A 22 -7.98 1.50 -2.97
C GLY A 22 -9.46 1.24 -2.77
N ASP A 23 -9.95 0.13 -3.28
CA ASP A 23 -11.35 -0.27 -3.08
C ASP A 23 -11.64 -0.55 -1.60
N ALA A 24 -10.71 -1.15 -0.88
CA ALA A 24 -10.86 -1.38 0.56
C ALA A 24 -10.98 -0.06 1.32
N ILE A 25 -10.20 0.96 0.93
CA ILE A 25 -10.32 2.29 1.53
C ILE A 25 -11.73 2.85 1.28
N LEU A 26 -12.20 2.79 0.04
CA LEU A 26 -13.52 3.32 -0.30
C LEU A 26 -14.64 2.59 0.44
N ASP A 27 -14.49 1.29 0.64
CA ASP A 27 -15.46 0.51 1.42
C ASP A 27 -15.54 0.99 2.86
N THR A 28 -14.42 1.34 3.48
CA THR A 28 -14.44 1.89 4.84
C THR A 28 -15.13 3.26 4.87
N VAL A 29 -14.93 4.09 3.86
CA VAL A 29 -15.59 5.40 3.78
C VAL A 29 -17.12 5.21 3.68
N SER A 30 -17.56 4.29 2.84
CA SER A 30 -19.00 4.08 2.63
C SER A 30 -19.69 3.49 3.87
N SER A 31 -18.95 2.84 4.77
CA SER A 31 -19.52 2.25 5.99
C SER A 31 -19.38 3.13 7.22
N LEU A 32 -18.83 4.33 7.11
CA LEU A 32 -18.58 5.20 8.27
C LEU A 32 -19.84 5.57 9.04
N GLY A 33 -20.97 5.71 8.37
CA GLY A 33 -22.23 6.03 9.03
C GLY A 33 -22.83 4.88 9.83
N GLU A 34 -22.36 3.68 9.63
CA GLU A 34 -22.90 2.46 10.25
C GLU A 34 -22.08 1.98 11.44
N VAL A 35 -20.89 2.53 11.62
CA VAL A 35 -19.96 2.03 12.61
C VAL A 35 -19.87 2.98 13.77
N GLU A 36 -20.19 2.45 14.96
CA GLU A 36 -19.96 3.20 16.19
C GLU A 36 -18.47 3.32 16.43
N GLU A 37 -18.05 4.47 16.90
CA GLU A 37 -16.67 4.66 17.29
C GLU A 37 -16.38 3.82 18.51
N LYS A 38 -15.78 2.68 18.29
CA LYS A 38 -15.33 1.81 19.36
C LYS A 38 -13.83 1.64 19.20
N GLU A 39 -13.14 1.68 20.31
CA GLU A 39 -11.72 1.39 20.34
C GLU A 39 -10.92 2.38 19.51
N ASP A 40 -10.06 1.91 18.66
CA ASP A 40 -9.16 2.66 17.81
C ASP A 40 -9.79 3.04 16.48
N GLY A 41 -11.08 3.33 16.50
CA GLY A 41 -11.86 3.43 15.30
C GLY A 41 -11.82 4.75 14.56
N SER A 42 -10.69 5.47 14.55
CA SER A 42 -10.64 6.65 13.69
C SER A 42 -10.81 6.20 12.22
N PRO A 43 -11.55 6.94 11.40
CA PRO A 43 -11.75 6.57 10.00
C PRO A 43 -10.45 6.36 9.23
N VAL A 44 -9.45 7.21 9.45
CA VAL A 44 -8.18 7.09 8.77
C VAL A 44 -7.44 5.81 9.18
N THR A 45 -7.49 5.46 10.47
CA THR A 45 -6.85 4.24 10.96
C THR A 45 -7.47 3.00 10.33
N ARG A 46 -8.79 2.97 10.22
CA ARG A 46 -9.49 1.82 9.63
C ARG A 46 -9.20 1.70 8.14
N ALA A 47 -9.18 2.79 7.42
CA ALA A 47 -8.85 2.80 6.00
C ALA A 47 -7.41 2.35 5.78
N ASP A 48 -6.49 2.86 6.57
CA ASP A 48 -5.08 2.46 6.51
C ASP A 48 -4.90 0.96 6.73
N ARG A 49 -5.53 0.43 7.77
CA ARG A 49 -5.44 -1.00 8.08
C ARG A 49 -6.03 -1.86 6.97
N ALA A 50 -7.20 -1.47 6.47
CA ALA A 50 -7.85 -2.23 5.41
C ALA A 50 -6.96 -2.31 4.15
N ALA A 51 -6.39 -1.18 3.75
CA ALA A 51 -5.48 -1.14 2.61
C ALA A 51 -4.20 -1.92 2.88
N ASN A 52 -3.63 -1.75 4.07
CA ASN A 52 -2.40 -2.45 4.44
C ASN A 52 -2.58 -3.97 4.42
N ASP A 53 -3.69 -4.45 4.95
CA ASP A 53 -3.97 -5.89 4.96
C ASP A 53 -4.03 -6.46 3.54
N VAL A 54 -4.68 -5.78 2.63
CA VAL A 54 -4.75 -6.20 1.23
C VAL A 54 -3.35 -6.26 0.62
N LEU A 55 -2.55 -5.20 0.83
CA LEU A 55 -1.23 -5.12 0.22
C LEU A 55 -0.28 -6.16 0.79
N VAL A 56 -0.24 -6.32 2.11
CA VAL A 56 0.66 -7.27 2.76
C VAL A 56 0.32 -8.69 2.34
N GLU A 57 -0.95 -9.08 2.42
CA GLU A 57 -1.35 -10.43 2.01
C GLU A 57 -1.03 -10.70 0.55
N GLY A 58 -1.33 -9.73 -0.32
CA GLY A 58 -1.09 -9.89 -1.75
C GLY A 58 0.39 -9.95 -2.10
N LEU A 59 1.20 -9.10 -1.50
CA LEU A 59 2.63 -9.07 -1.77
C LEU A 59 3.33 -10.32 -1.23
N GLU A 60 2.92 -10.80 -0.05
CA GLU A 60 3.45 -12.05 0.49
C GLU A 60 3.13 -13.25 -0.40
N ALA A 61 1.92 -13.28 -0.94
CA ALA A 61 1.53 -14.35 -1.85
C ALA A 61 2.29 -14.27 -3.18
N LEU A 62 2.62 -13.05 -3.60
CA LEU A 62 3.32 -12.82 -4.86
C LEU A 62 4.77 -13.29 -4.80
N ASP A 63 5.47 -12.97 -3.72
CA ASP A 63 6.84 -13.41 -3.51
C ASP A 63 7.16 -13.45 -2.01
N PRO A 64 7.04 -14.62 -1.38
CA PRO A 64 7.29 -14.74 0.06
C PRO A 64 8.72 -14.43 0.49
N SER A 65 9.66 -14.43 -0.46
CA SER A 65 11.06 -14.17 -0.14
C SER A 65 11.38 -12.68 0.04
N LEU A 66 10.47 -11.80 -0.40
CA LEU A 66 10.70 -10.35 -0.32
C LEU A 66 10.08 -9.78 0.95
N PRO A 67 10.90 -9.16 1.82
CA PRO A 67 10.36 -8.47 2.99
C PRO A 67 9.46 -7.31 2.60
N ILE A 68 8.52 -6.98 3.48
CA ILE A 68 7.61 -5.86 3.29
C ILE A 68 7.84 -4.86 4.41
N ILE A 69 8.14 -3.62 4.05
CA ILE A 69 8.23 -2.52 4.99
C ILE A 69 7.04 -1.61 4.75
N SER A 70 6.17 -1.52 5.75
CA SER A 70 5.01 -0.63 5.69
C SER A 70 5.23 0.56 6.62
N GLU A 71 4.78 1.73 6.20
CA GLU A 71 4.86 2.91 7.05
C GLU A 71 3.98 2.78 8.30
N GLU A 72 2.99 1.88 8.25
CA GLU A 72 2.15 1.58 9.41
C GLU A 72 2.78 0.57 10.36
N GLY A 73 3.87 -0.07 9.98
CA GLY A 73 4.55 -1.07 10.78
C GLY A 73 5.91 -0.61 11.26
N ASP A 74 6.57 -1.47 12.03
CA ASP A 74 7.92 -1.20 12.49
C ASP A 74 8.89 -1.26 11.32
N LEU A 75 9.70 -0.22 11.20
CA LEU A 75 10.73 -0.17 10.18
C LEU A 75 11.94 -0.98 10.63
N ASP A 76 12.30 -1.99 9.85
CA ASP A 76 13.50 -2.76 10.09
C ASP A 76 14.65 -2.15 9.28
N GLU A 77 15.46 -1.34 9.95
CA GLU A 77 16.57 -0.68 9.29
C GLU A 77 17.61 -1.68 8.77
N SER A 78 17.70 -2.85 9.36
CA SER A 78 18.63 -3.87 8.87
C SER A 78 18.25 -4.36 7.48
N VAL A 79 16.95 -4.44 7.19
CA VAL A 79 16.47 -4.79 5.85
C VAL A 79 16.81 -3.68 4.85
N ARG A 80 16.57 -2.43 5.24
CA ARG A 80 16.87 -1.27 4.37
C ARG A 80 18.35 -1.21 4.01
N ASN A 81 19.19 -1.51 4.97
CA ASN A 81 20.63 -1.33 4.82
C ASN A 81 21.36 -2.57 4.28
N SER A 82 20.64 -3.67 4.12
CA SER A 82 21.25 -4.93 3.67
C SER A 82 21.56 -4.97 2.18
N GLY A 83 20.99 -4.07 1.37
CA GLY A 83 21.10 -4.13 -0.08
C GLY A 83 20.12 -5.10 -0.72
N ALA A 84 19.44 -5.92 0.07
CA ALA A 84 18.43 -6.85 -0.43
C ALA A 84 17.20 -6.11 -0.94
N ALA A 85 16.47 -6.76 -1.85
CA ALA A 85 15.21 -6.19 -2.34
C ALA A 85 14.12 -6.29 -1.28
N PHE A 86 13.23 -5.28 -1.24
CA PHE A 86 12.07 -5.29 -0.36
C PHE A 86 10.97 -4.43 -0.95
N TRP A 87 9.75 -4.69 -0.50
CA TRP A 87 8.60 -3.83 -0.82
C TRP A 87 8.50 -2.71 0.20
N LEU A 88 8.29 -1.49 -0.27
CA LEU A 88 8.01 -0.34 0.58
C LEU A 88 6.57 0.07 0.29
N VAL A 89 5.74 0.11 1.32
CA VAL A 89 4.31 0.30 1.19
C VAL A 89 3.85 1.49 2.03
N ASP A 90 3.10 2.40 1.40
CA ASP A 90 2.33 3.42 2.10
C ASP A 90 0.86 3.20 1.73
N PRO A 91 0.09 2.55 2.60
CA PRO A 91 -1.29 2.16 2.27
C PRO A 91 -2.23 3.34 2.06
N LEU A 92 -1.98 4.45 2.73
CA LEU A 92 -2.80 5.65 2.60
C LEU A 92 -1.92 6.88 2.78
N ASP A 93 -1.54 7.49 1.67
CA ASP A 93 -0.79 8.74 1.65
C ASP A 93 -1.77 9.89 1.40
N GLY A 94 -1.66 10.96 2.17
CA GLY A 94 -2.59 12.07 2.09
C GLY A 94 -3.68 11.98 3.15
N THR A 95 -3.28 11.69 4.40
CA THR A 95 -4.25 11.54 5.49
C THR A 95 -5.07 12.81 5.72
N LYS A 96 -4.48 13.99 5.51
CA LYS A 96 -5.21 15.24 5.64
C LYS A 96 -6.32 15.36 4.62
N GLU A 97 -6.04 14.98 3.39
CA GLU A 97 -7.00 14.98 2.30
C GLU A 97 -8.11 13.97 2.58
N PHE A 98 -7.75 12.78 3.06
CA PHE A 98 -8.73 11.77 3.40
C PHE A 98 -9.69 12.27 4.51
N ILE A 99 -9.14 12.84 5.58
CA ILE A 99 -9.94 13.37 6.69
C ILE A 99 -10.85 14.50 6.23
N ALA A 100 -10.35 15.35 5.33
CA ALA A 100 -11.12 16.47 4.78
C ALA A 100 -12.17 16.07 3.75
N GLY A 101 -12.21 14.79 3.37
CA GLY A 101 -13.12 14.32 2.34
C GLY A 101 -12.69 14.68 0.93
N ARG A 102 -11.43 15.00 0.74
CA ARG A 102 -10.88 15.33 -0.58
C ARG A 102 -10.38 14.06 -1.29
N PRO A 103 -10.38 14.05 -2.63
CA PRO A 103 -10.05 12.84 -3.37
C PRO A 103 -8.56 12.59 -3.61
N GLU A 104 -7.67 13.42 -3.14
CA GLU A 104 -6.25 13.39 -3.52
C GLU A 104 -5.38 12.51 -2.62
N TYR A 105 -5.93 11.49 -1.98
CA TYR A 105 -5.14 10.50 -1.27
C TYR A 105 -4.80 9.32 -2.20
N THR A 106 -3.72 8.62 -1.89
CA THR A 106 -3.18 7.59 -2.77
C THR A 106 -2.71 6.35 -1.99
N VAL A 107 -2.62 5.25 -2.73
CA VAL A 107 -1.97 4.00 -2.29
C VAL A 107 -0.64 3.93 -3.03
N ASN A 108 0.45 3.74 -2.31
CA ASN A 108 1.79 3.73 -2.91
C ASN A 108 2.50 2.42 -2.58
N VAL A 109 3.07 1.78 -3.60
CA VAL A 109 3.89 0.59 -3.44
C VAL A 109 5.15 0.73 -4.29
N ALA A 110 6.30 0.46 -3.71
CA ALA A 110 7.56 0.48 -4.44
C ALA A 110 8.34 -0.80 -4.17
N LEU A 111 9.05 -1.26 -5.18
CA LEU A 111 10.07 -2.29 -5.02
C LEU A 111 11.41 -1.58 -4.96
N VAL A 112 12.13 -1.82 -3.89
CA VAL A 112 13.44 -1.18 -3.67
C VAL A 112 14.51 -2.29 -3.71
N GLU A 113 15.57 -2.03 -4.45
CA GLU A 113 16.68 -2.97 -4.58
C GLU A 113 17.96 -2.18 -4.48
N ASP A 114 18.83 -2.59 -3.59
CA ASP A 114 20.12 -1.93 -3.39
C ASP A 114 19.94 -0.42 -3.11
N ALA A 115 19.03 -0.10 -2.20
CA ALA A 115 18.67 1.27 -1.79
C ALA A 115 18.10 2.15 -2.91
N THR A 116 17.71 1.56 -4.03
CA THR A 116 17.17 2.28 -5.18
C THR A 116 15.80 1.74 -5.57
N PRO A 117 14.78 2.59 -5.69
CA PRO A 117 13.49 2.14 -6.21
C PRO A 117 13.64 1.69 -7.66
N VAL A 118 13.18 0.49 -7.97
CA VAL A 118 13.26 -0.08 -9.31
C VAL A 118 11.89 -0.26 -9.96
N LEU A 119 10.84 -0.19 -9.18
CA LEU A 119 9.46 -0.31 -9.64
C LEU A 119 8.59 0.47 -8.66
N GLY A 120 7.59 1.16 -9.17
CA GLY A 120 6.66 1.88 -8.31
C GLY A 120 5.27 1.96 -8.90
N VAL A 121 4.30 1.95 -8.02
CA VAL A 121 2.89 2.05 -8.38
C VAL A 121 2.23 3.06 -7.45
N ILE A 122 1.48 3.99 -8.02
CA ILE A 122 0.65 4.95 -7.28
C ILE A 122 -0.78 4.80 -7.80
N GLN A 123 -1.69 4.49 -6.90
CA GLN A 123 -3.11 4.34 -7.25
C GLN A 123 -3.93 5.40 -6.52
N VAL A 124 -4.82 6.06 -7.25
CA VAL A 124 -5.73 7.06 -6.69
C VAL A 124 -7.09 6.40 -6.51
N PRO A 125 -7.53 6.07 -5.28
CA PRO A 125 -8.76 5.31 -5.08
C PRO A 125 -10.00 5.96 -5.70
N VAL A 126 -10.18 7.24 -5.50
CA VAL A 126 -11.41 7.92 -5.93
C VAL A 126 -11.54 7.97 -7.45
N SER A 127 -10.48 8.30 -8.16
CA SER A 127 -10.50 8.36 -9.63
C SER A 127 -10.19 7.03 -10.30
N ARG A 128 -9.67 6.07 -9.54
CA ARG A 128 -9.19 4.76 -10.01
C ARG A 128 -8.02 4.85 -11.00
N ARG A 129 -7.32 5.97 -11.00
CA ARG A 129 -6.12 6.11 -11.84
C ARG A 129 -4.95 5.36 -11.23
N LEU A 130 -4.14 4.81 -12.10
CA LEU A 130 -2.95 4.06 -11.73
C LEU A 130 -1.75 4.63 -12.51
N TYR A 131 -0.69 4.93 -11.78
CA TYR A 131 0.54 5.45 -12.34
C TYR A 131 1.69 4.51 -12.09
#